data_b08268b392f2edb378073b812f12e82e
#
_entry.id   b08268b392f2edb378073b812f12e82e
#
_cell.length_a   1.000
_cell.length_b   1.000
_cell.length_c   1.000
_cell.angle_alpha   90.00
_cell.angle_beta   90.00
_cell.angle_gamma   90.00
#
_symmetry.space_group_name_H-M   'P 1'
#
loop_
_entity.id
_entity.type
_entity.pdbx_description
1 polymer ?
#
loop_
_entity_poly.entity_id
_entity_poly.type
_entity_poly.pdbx_seq_one_letter_code
_entity_poly.pdbx_strand_id
1 'polypeptide(L)'
;MSLVQQHSTAALRYDETLHTDGTMLAGWQSLLNYIEGLSPEQRQQKEQNIVRQMRANGLAYDPENLLADSGRPWELDLVPMLFDQLSWDNLSEGLNQRARLKQALYRDIYGEQTVLKDGVIPPSMLYSHHSYLRDLVDAEDLKPNYEVLPMYSCDVSRSPSGSWLVVDDVCQYPAGIGYALENRVVLSRVLHGNFKEYRVRRIATYFRQLQKQIQRSDSVASRCVILGYPPSHPHYFEFAWLAKYLGYPLVETADLTVRDDHVFIKTITGLKVVDVIVRLIDDDEIDPLILGNRNNHGVPGIVEVARRGGVRILNPMGAGVLDNPAFNSVLGDICNALLGEPLVLQSPPTYWLGDNDQLQHVMSNIDQLLFRHVDSLSELSDPLLMTSIEKQQLIEKINLTPSVYVAQERIDRSFAPGLLNAEFVKQQITIRTFHTACDHKTDHNNYESMPGGLCLLDNISGGSRPAIERLTSCKDVWILSNEEVIEDTLLNAHICLLYTSPSPRD
;
A
#
# COMPACT_ATOMS: atom_id res chain seq x y z
N MET A 1 15.92 18.98 28.18
CA MET A 1 15.12 19.99 27.42
C MET A 1 13.86 19.28 26.99
N SER A 2 12.66 19.82 27.29
CA SER A 2 11.42 19.19 26.82
C SER A 2 11.32 19.32 25.30
N LEU A 3 10.65 18.37 24.64
CA LEU A 3 10.38 18.41 23.18
C LEU A 3 9.78 19.75 22.73
N VAL A 4 8.98 20.39 23.58
CA VAL A 4 8.40 21.72 23.36
C VAL A 4 9.47 22.80 23.10
N GLN A 5 10.68 22.62 23.61
CA GLN A 5 11.79 23.61 23.43
C GLN A 5 12.69 23.30 22.22
N GLN A 6 12.64 22.10 21.63
CA GLN A 6 13.45 21.74 20.45
C GLN A 6 12.80 22.13 19.11
N HIS A 7 11.55 22.60 19.10
CA HIS A 7 10.79 22.88 17.86
C HIS A 7 11.16 24.20 17.14
N SER A 8 12.12 24.99 17.66
CA SER A 8 12.32 26.38 17.20
C SER A 8 13.30 26.61 16.04
N THR A 9 13.95 25.59 15.45
CA THR A 9 15.08 25.83 14.53
C THR A 9 15.16 25.08 13.22
N ALA A 10 14.09 24.42 12.75
CA ALA A 10 14.12 23.73 11.46
C ALA A 10 12.98 24.20 10.55
N ALA A 11 13.10 25.40 10.00
CA ALA A 11 12.06 26.10 9.23
C ALA A 11 11.86 25.60 7.77
N LEU A 12 12.29 24.39 7.40
CA LEU A 12 12.23 23.89 6.01
C LEU A 12 11.29 22.71 5.78
N ARG A 13 10.70 22.11 6.83
CA ARG A 13 9.86 20.91 6.69
C ARG A 13 8.62 21.02 7.57
N TYR A 14 7.52 20.43 7.12
CA TYR A 14 6.28 20.41 7.88
C TYR A 14 6.40 19.51 9.12
N ASP A 15 5.93 19.99 10.27
CA ASP A 15 5.90 19.25 11.54
C ASP A 15 4.46 18.82 11.82
N GLU A 16 4.20 17.51 11.82
CA GLU A 16 2.86 16.93 12.00
C GLU A 16 2.27 17.16 13.41
N THR A 17 3.08 17.67 14.34
CA THR A 17 2.62 17.98 15.71
C THR A 17 2.07 19.39 15.88
N LEU A 18 2.28 20.27 14.88
CA LEU A 18 2.01 21.70 14.97
C LEU A 18 0.88 22.15 14.05
N HIS A 19 0.13 23.13 14.50
CA HIS A 19 -0.69 23.98 13.64
C HIS A 19 0.17 24.90 12.79
N THR A 20 -0.42 25.53 11.77
CA THR A 20 0.25 26.51 10.91
C THR A 20 0.73 27.76 11.66
N ASP A 21 0.15 28.06 12.81
CA ASP A 21 0.58 29.16 13.70
C ASP A 21 1.71 28.76 14.66
N GLY A 22 2.20 27.51 14.58
CA GLY A 22 3.24 26.95 15.44
C GLY A 22 2.78 26.47 16.80
N THR A 23 1.48 26.49 17.10
CA THR A 23 0.93 25.90 18.34
C THR A 23 0.80 24.38 18.18
N MET A 24 1.02 23.65 19.29
CA MET A 24 0.94 22.19 19.25
C MET A 24 -0.53 21.73 19.19
N LEU A 25 -0.79 20.76 18.32
CA LEU A 25 -2.08 20.09 18.21
C LEU A 25 -2.43 19.37 19.53
N ALA A 26 -3.66 19.55 20.03
CA ALA A 26 -4.08 19.09 21.35
C ALA A 26 -3.91 17.56 21.52
N GLY A 27 -4.21 16.77 20.50
CA GLY A 27 -4.00 15.31 20.51
C GLY A 27 -2.53 14.94 20.73
N TRP A 28 -1.62 15.62 20.02
CA TRP A 28 -0.18 15.41 20.16
C TRP A 28 0.32 15.86 21.53
N GLN A 29 -0.11 17.03 22.01
CA GLN A 29 0.28 17.54 23.32
C GLN A 29 -0.05 16.54 24.45
N SER A 30 -1.27 15.99 24.43
CA SER A 30 -1.72 15.01 25.44
C SER A 30 -0.92 13.69 25.35
N LEU A 31 -0.67 13.16 24.15
CA LEU A 31 0.08 11.91 23.97
C LEU A 31 1.54 12.05 24.40
N LEU A 32 2.19 13.13 23.97
CA LEU A 32 3.58 13.38 24.32
C LEU A 32 3.76 13.59 25.81
N ASN A 33 2.86 14.35 26.46
CA ASN A 33 2.85 14.51 27.93
C ASN A 33 2.67 13.18 28.65
N TYR A 34 1.79 12.29 28.15
CA TYR A 34 1.62 10.96 28.71
C TYR A 34 2.92 10.15 28.62
N ILE A 35 3.56 10.11 27.44
CA ILE A 35 4.78 9.33 27.25
C ILE A 35 5.97 9.95 27.99
N GLU A 36 6.09 11.29 28.07
CA GLU A 36 7.11 11.97 28.86
C GLU A 36 6.94 11.70 30.37
N GLY A 37 5.70 11.57 30.84
CA GLY A 37 5.39 11.22 32.22
C GLY A 37 5.75 9.78 32.62
N LEU A 38 6.03 8.89 31.67
CA LEU A 38 6.51 7.54 31.95
C LEU A 38 7.99 7.57 32.34
N SER A 39 8.39 6.76 33.32
CA SER A 39 9.82 6.58 33.61
C SER A 39 10.53 5.88 32.43
N PRO A 40 11.88 6.02 32.29
CA PRO A 40 12.61 5.30 31.27
C PRO A 40 12.36 3.79 31.27
N GLU A 41 12.25 3.18 32.48
CA GLU A 41 11.97 1.76 32.64
C GLU A 41 10.56 1.40 32.15
N GLN A 42 9.56 2.26 32.40
CA GLN A 42 8.20 2.06 31.92
C GLN A 42 8.11 2.16 30.40
N ARG A 43 8.82 3.11 29.76
CA ARG A 43 8.92 3.21 28.30
C ARG A 43 9.54 1.95 27.72
N GLN A 44 10.68 1.54 28.23
CA GLN A 44 11.36 0.33 27.81
C GLN A 44 10.51 -0.93 27.98
N GLN A 45 9.74 -1.02 29.08
CA GLN A 45 8.82 -2.14 29.29
C GLN A 45 7.69 -2.17 28.25
N LYS A 46 7.15 -1.00 27.83
CA LYS A 46 6.15 -0.93 26.78
C LYS A 46 6.73 -1.32 25.41
N GLU A 47 7.92 -0.84 25.05
CA GLU A 47 8.63 -1.26 23.84
C GLU A 47 8.89 -2.77 23.80
N GLN A 48 9.39 -3.34 24.89
CA GLN A 48 9.56 -4.79 25.04
C GLN A 48 8.25 -5.56 24.92
N ASN A 49 7.15 -4.98 25.42
CA ASN A 49 5.82 -5.58 25.29
C ASN A 49 5.33 -5.59 23.84
N ILE A 50 5.58 -4.53 23.08
CA ILE A 50 5.33 -4.47 21.63
C ILE A 50 6.09 -5.62 20.94
N VAL A 51 7.41 -5.68 21.10
CA VAL A 51 8.26 -6.71 20.50
C VAL A 51 7.78 -8.13 20.87
N ARG A 52 7.43 -8.35 22.15
CA ARG A 52 6.93 -9.65 22.60
C ARG A 52 5.60 -10.03 21.94
N GLN A 53 4.66 -9.08 21.81
CA GLN A 53 3.37 -9.35 21.15
C GLN A 53 3.55 -9.61 19.65
N MET A 54 4.37 -8.82 18.98
CA MET A 54 4.66 -9.03 17.56
C MET A 54 5.29 -10.40 17.31
N ARG A 55 6.24 -10.82 18.15
CA ARG A 55 6.83 -12.17 18.09
C ARG A 55 5.80 -13.26 18.35
N ALA A 56 4.92 -13.09 19.35
CA ALA A 56 3.89 -14.07 19.69
C ALA A 56 2.86 -14.24 18.57
N ASN A 57 2.64 -13.20 17.76
CA ASN A 57 1.72 -13.24 16.61
C ASN A 57 2.39 -13.75 15.31
N GLY A 58 3.66 -14.11 15.35
CA GLY A 58 4.40 -14.68 14.22
C GLY A 58 5.21 -13.67 13.39
N LEU A 59 5.28 -12.40 13.82
CA LEU A 59 6.23 -11.41 13.28
C LEU A 59 7.66 -11.63 13.78
N ALA A 60 7.92 -12.75 14.46
CA ALA A 60 9.28 -13.18 14.72
C ALA A 60 9.88 -13.68 13.41
N TYR A 61 10.44 -12.78 12.67
CA TYR A 61 11.36 -13.09 11.62
C TYR A 61 12.58 -13.77 12.25
N ASP A 62 12.84 -15.02 11.89
CA ASP A 62 14.05 -15.71 12.30
C ASP A 62 15.21 -15.19 11.43
N PRO A 63 16.13 -14.37 11.99
CA PRO A 63 17.22 -13.79 11.21
C PRO A 63 18.27 -14.83 10.82
N GLU A 64 18.23 -16.06 11.35
CA GLU A 64 19.27 -17.05 11.11
C GLU A 64 19.15 -17.79 9.78
N ASN A 65 18.01 -17.73 9.07
CA ASN A 65 17.82 -18.59 7.90
C ASN A 65 17.46 -17.93 6.56
N LEU A 66 17.04 -16.68 6.46
CA LEU A 66 16.48 -16.18 5.20
C LEU A 66 16.95 -14.83 4.68
N LEU A 67 17.65 -14.00 5.44
CA LEU A 67 18.17 -12.72 4.93
C LEU A 67 19.56 -12.41 5.49
N ALA A 68 20.58 -12.95 4.86
CA ALA A 68 21.97 -12.58 5.16
C ALA A 68 22.27 -11.07 4.96
N ASP A 69 21.38 -10.32 4.28
CA ASP A 69 21.60 -8.93 3.92
C ASP A 69 20.58 -7.90 4.48
N SER A 70 19.49 -8.31 5.15
CA SER A 70 18.48 -7.35 5.65
C SER A 70 17.95 -7.64 7.07
N GLY A 71 18.72 -8.31 7.89
CA GLY A 71 18.39 -8.87 9.20
C GLY A 71 17.94 -7.89 10.30
N ARG A 72 16.99 -6.99 10.05
CA ARG A 72 16.34 -6.23 11.12
C ARG A 72 14.89 -6.66 11.27
N PRO A 73 14.43 -6.95 12.51
CA PRO A 73 13.04 -7.26 12.77
C PRO A 73 12.16 -6.03 12.46
N TRP A 74 10.91 -6.26 12.11
CA TRP A 74 9.90 -5.21 11.99
C TRP A 74 9.72 -4.51 13.33
N GLU A 75 9.95 -3.19 13.37
CA GLU A 75 9.88 -2.39 14.59
C GLU A 75 8.68 -1.46 14.57
N LEU A 76 7.75 -1.67 15.50
CA LEU A 76 6.62 -0.78 15.73
C LEU A 76 6.99 0.24 16.81
N ASP A 77 6.94 1.52 16.45
CA ASP A 77 7.15 2.63 17.38
C ASP A 77 5.99 2.71 18.41
N LEU A 78 6.32 3.01 19.65
CA LEU A 78 5.32 3.25 20.71
C LEU A 78 4.46 4.49 20.45
N VAL A 79 4.95 5.47 19.70
CA VAL A 79 4.25 6.71 19.37
C VAL A 79 3.49 6.54 18.05
N PRO A 80 2.15 6.44 18.05
CA PRO A 80 1.37 6.41 16.81
C PRO A 80 1.44 7.74 16.06
N MET A 81 1.18 7.72 14.76
CA MET A 81 0.86 8.90 13.98
C MET A 81 -0.59 9.30 14.24
N LEU A 82 -0.82 10.57 14.59
CA LEU A 82 -2.16 11.06 14.92
C LEU A 82 -2.74 11.93 13.80
N PHE A 83 -4.02 11.69 13.50
CA PHE A 83 -4.84 12.56 12.65
C PHE A 83 -6.08 12.98 13.42
N ASP A 84 -6.43 14.24 13.32
CA ASP A 84 -7.79 14.67 13.65
C ASP A 84 -8.77 14.22 12.56
N GLN A 85 -10.06 14.13 12.93
CA GLN A 85 -11.10 13.63 12.04
C GLN A 85 -11.22 14.45 10.75
N LEU A 86 -11.20 15.78 10.85
CA LEU A 86 -11.41 16.65 9.70
C LEU A 86 -10.25 16.55 8.70
N SER A 87 -9.01 16.54 9.19
CA SER A 87 -7.83 16.38 8.35
C SER A 87 -7.83 15.04 7.62
N TRP A 88 -8.27 13.97 8.30
CA TRP A 88 -8.38 12.66 7.66
C TRP A 88 -9.51 12.59 6.63
N ASP A 89 -10.68 13.12 6.95
CA ASP A 89 -11.84 13.08 6.05
C ASP A 89 -11.55 13.89 4.76
N ASN A 90 -10.92 15.06 4.86
CA ASN A 90 -10.46 15.85 3.71
C ASN A 90 -9.41 15.12 2.85
N LEU A 91 -8.44 14.47 3.49
CA LEU A 91 -7.45 13.65 2.76
C LEU A 91 -8.12 12.48 2.05
N SER A 92 -9.03 11.78 2.75
CA SER A 92 -9.75 10.61 2.24
C SER A 92 -10.58 10.93 1.00
N GLU A 93 -11.18 12.11 0.92
CA GLU A 93 -11.95 12.54 -0.26
C GLU A 93 -11.07 12.58 -1.53
N GLY A 94 -9.90 13.21 -1.44
CA GLY A 94 -8.95 13.25 -2.56
C GLY A 94 -8.37 11.87 -2.90
N LEU A 95 -8.13 11.02 -1.90
CA LEU A 95 -7.66 9.66 -2.09
C LEU A 95 -8.71 8.77 -2.77
N ASN A 96 -9.98 8.94 -2.41
CA ASN A 96 -11.09 8.24 -3.04
C ASN A 96 -11.27 8.67 -4.51
N GLN A 97 -11.09 9.96 -4.83
CA GLN A 97 -11.05 10.42 -6.23
C GLN A 97 -9.93 9.71 -6.99
N ARG A 98 -8.73 9.62 -6.40
CA ARG A 98 -7.58 8.98 -7.04
C ARG A 98 -7.80 7.49 -7.27
N ALA A 99 -8.43 6.78 -6.32
CA ALA A 99 -8.83 5.38 -6.49
C ALA A 99 -9.83 5.20 -7.66
N ARG A 100 -10.86 6.06 -7.74
CA ARG A 100 -11.80 6.09 -8.89
C ARG A 100 -11.08 6.35 -10.21
N LEU A 101 -10.11 7.26 -10.21
CA LEU A 101 -9.32 7.57 -11.40
C LEU A 101 -8.50 6.36 -11.85
N LYS A 102 -7.82 5.66 -10.93
CA LYS A 102 -7.05 4.46 -11.26
C LYS A 102 -7.95 3.34 -11.79
N GLN A 103 -9.14 3.16 -11.21
CA GLN A 103 -10.12 2.21 -11.74
C GLN A 103 -10.62 2.59 -13.14
N ALA A 104 -10.92 3.88 -13.38
CA ALA A 104 -11.33 4.35 -14.68
C ALA A 104 -10.22 4.17 -15.73
N LEU A 105 -8.97 4.47 -15.36
CA LEU A 105 -7.82 4.26 -16.22
C LEU A 105 -7.63 2.78 -16.57
N TYR A 106 -7.77 1.86 -15.60
CA TYR A 106 -7.72 0.43 -15.87
C TYR A 106 -8.77 0.00 -16.89
N ARG A 107 -10.03 0.43 -16.69
CA ARG A 107 -11.12 0.13 -17.62
C ARG A 107 -10.87 0.69 -19.02
N ASP A 108 -10.30 1.90 -19.10
CA ASP A 108 -10.03 2.52 -20.39
C ASP A 108 -8.90 1.80 -21.15
N ILE A 109 -7.76 1.54 -20.50
CA ILE A 109 -6.59 0.96 -21.18
C ILE A 109 -6.79 -0.50 -21.62
N TYR A 110 -7.68 -1.25 -20.95
CA TYR A 110 -8.05 -2.61 -21.34
C TYR A 110 -9.38 -2.68 -22.09
N GLY A 111 -10.08 -1.56 -22.23
CA GLY A 111 -11.35 -1.42 -22.96
C GLY A 111 -11.22 -0.52 -24.19
N GLU A 112 -11.88 0.62 -24.15
CA GLU A 112 -12.00 1.52 -25.30
C GLU A 112 -10.70 2.25 -25.68
N GLN A 113 -9.74 2.37 -24.78
CA GLN A 113 -8.43 3.04 -24.96
C GLN A 113 -8.58 4.52 -25.41
N THR A 114 -9.51 5.24 -24.81
CA THR A 114 -9.79 6.64 -25.17
C THR A 114 -8.61 7.54 -24.85
N VAL A 115 -7.92 7.35 -23.72
CA VAL A 115 -6.73 8.13 -23.36
C VAL A 115 -5.57 7.97 -24.38
N LEU A 116 -5.49 6.83 -25.07
CA LEU A 116 -4.54 6.62 -26.15
C LEU A 116 -5.03 7.24 -27.48
N LYS A 117 -6.30 7.02 -27.82
CA LYS A 117 -6.92 7.51 -29.07
C LYS A 117 -6.94 9.03 -29.13
N ASP A 118 -7.22 9.66 -27.98
CA ASP A 118 -7.30 11.12 -27.87
C ASP A 118 -5.90 11.76 -27.61
N GLY A 119 -4.86 10.95 -27.53
CA GLY A 119 -3.48 11.42 -27.38
C GLY A 119 -3.17 12.00 -25.98
N VAL A 120 -3.97 11.68 -24.96
CA VAL A 120 -3.71 12.09 -23.57
C VAL A 120 -2.45 11.42 -23.04
N ILE A 121 -2.23 10.16 -23.38
CA ILE A 121 -0.99 9.43 -23.10
C ILE A 121 -0.37 8.91 -24.43
N PRO A 122 0.95 9.01 -24.60
CA PRO A 122 1.60 8.39 -25.73
C PRO A 122 1.63 6.86 -25.60
N PRO A 123 1.47 6.10 -26.71
CA PRO A 123 1.48 4.64 -26.69
C PRO A 123 2.71 4.01 -25.99
N SER A 124 3.88 4.64 -26.15
CA SER A 124 5.12 4.17 -25.53
C SER A 124 5.10 4.26 -24.00
N MET A 125 4.34 5.18 -23.40
CA MET A 125 4.19 5.27 -21.95
C MET A 125 3.43 4.05 -21.36
N LEU A 126 2.48 3.50 -22.12
CA LEU A 126 1.71 2.32 -21.73
C LEU A 126 2.41 1.02 -22.14
N TYR A 127 2.78 0.89 -23.41
CA TYR A 127 3.23 -0.38 -23.98
C TYR A 127 4.65 -0.78 -23.60
N SER A 128 5.44 0.13 -23.03
CA SER A 128 6.77 -0.18 -22.50
C SER A 128 6.75 -0.81 -21.10
N HIS A 129 5.62 -0.74 -20.40
CA HIS A 129 5.50 -1.28 -19.05
C HIS A 129 5.23 -2.79 -19.08
N HIS A 130 6.03 -3.57 -18.31
CA HIS A 130 5.96 -5.05 -18.34
C HIS A 130 4.63 -5.62 -17.86
N SER A 131 3.95 -4.92 -16.92
CA SER A 131 2.65 -5.34 -16.41
C SER A 131 1.47 -5.00 -17.33
N TYR A 132 1.70 -4.38 -18.50
CA TYR A 132 0.64 -4.18 -19.48
C TYR A 132 0.39 -5.48 -20.26
N LEU A 133 -0.76 -6.09 -20.04
CA LEU A 133 -1.14 -7.38 -20.62
C LEU A 133 -2.05 -7.16 -21.83
N ARG A 134 -1.48 -7.12 -23.02
CA ARG A 134 -2.24 -6.87 -24.25
C ARG A 134 -3.38 -7.87 -24.46
N ASP A 135 -3.22 -9.10 -24.02
CA ASP A 135 -4.22 -10.17 -24.16
C ASP A 135 -5.47 -9.95 -23.31
N LEU A 136 -5.45 -9.00 -22.37
CA LEU A 136 -6.61 -8.61 -21.57
C LEU A 136 -7.49 -7.53 -22.23
N VAL A 137 -7.07 -6.96 -23.35
CA VAL A 137 -7.88 -5.95 -24.05
C VAL A 137 -9.18 -6.62 -24.52
N ASP A 138 -10.30 -5.94 -24.25
CA ASP A 138 -11.68 -6.42 -24.54
C ASP A 138 -12.11 -7.68 -23.75
N ALA A 139 -11.47 -7.97 -22.60
CA ALA A 139 -11.86 -9.08 -21.74
C ALA A 139 -13.29 -8.91 -21.18
N GLU A 140 -14.00 -10.04 -21.04
CA GLU A 140 -15.42 -10.03 -20.59
C GLU A 140 -15.62 -9.51 -19.15
N ASP A 141 -14.61 -9.67 -18.29
CA ASP A 141 -14.63 -9.21 -16.89
C ASP A 141 -14.65 -7.68 -16.72
N LEU A 142 -14.40 -6.92 -17.80
CA LEU A 142 -14.42 -5.45 -17.78
C LEU A 142 -15.82 -4.87 -17.95
N LYS A 143 -16.89 -5.70 -17.96
CA LYS A 143 -18.28 -5.24 -18.05
C LYS A 143 -18.65 -4.27 -16.93
N PRO A 144 -19.51 -3.28 -17.22
CA PRO A 144 -19.71 -2.08 -16.36
C PRO A 144 -20.21 -2.32 -14.93
N ASN A 145 -20.58 -3.54 -14.58
CA ASN A 145 -21.29 -3.85 -13.32
C ASN A 145 -20.42 -4.28 -12.15
N TYR A 146 -19.07 -4.40 -12.32
CA TYR A 146 -18.16 -4.77 -11.26
C TYR A 146 -17.11 -3.67 -11.02
N GLU A 147 -16.82 -3.37 -9.75
CA GLU A 147 -15.60 -2.65 -9.42
C GLU A 147 -14.42 -3.53 -9.80
N VAL A 148 -13.66 -3.06 -10.79
CA VAL A 148 -12.54 -3.82 -11.36
C VAL A 148 -11.33 -3.77 -10.44
N LEU A 149 -11.16 -2.64 -9.71
CA LEU A 149 -10.06 -2.43 -8.78
C LEU A 149 -10.59 -2.36 -7.33
N PRO A 150 -10.97 -3.52 -6.72
CA PRO A 150 -11.60 -3.52 -5.40
C PRO A 150 -10.69 -3.04 -4.26
N MET A 151 -9.38 -3.07 -4.45
CA MET A 151 -8.39 -2.60 -3.48
C MET A 151 -7.45 -1.60 -4.12
N TYR A 152 -7.22 -0.50 -3.44
CA TYR A 152 -6.25 0.52 -3.83
C TYR A 152 -5.46 0.93 -2.60
N SER A 153 -4.18 1.17 -2.75
CA SER A 153 -3.36 1.83 -1.75
C SER A 153 -2.46 2.87 -2.39
N CYS A 154 -2.00 3.82 -1.59
CA CYS A 154 -1.02 4.80 -2.03
C CYS A 154 -0.20 5.32 -0.87
N ASP A 155 0.98 5.80 -1.20
CA ASP A 155 1.89 6.45 -0.29
C ASP A 155 1.70 7.97 -0.36
N VAL A 156 1.40 8.59 0.78
CA VAL A 156 1.23 10.03 0.89
C VAL A 156 2.26 10.64 1.82
N SER A 157 2.66 11.87 1.52
CA SER A 157 3.52 12.67 2.39
C SER A 157 3.15 14.14 2.27
N ARG A 158 3.42 14.94 3.31
CA ARG A 158 3.24 16.41 3.21
C ARG A 158 4.48 17.07 2.66
N SER A 159 4.24 18.04 1.80
CA SER A 159 5.25 19.00 1.37
C SER A 159 5.61 19.99 2.50
N PRO A 160 6.67 20.77 2.38
CA PRO A 160 6.99 21.84 3.33
C PRO A 160 5.87 22.88 3.54
N SER A 161 5.02 23.07 2.53
CA SER A 161 3.84 23.96 2.63
C SER A 161 2.66 23.35 3.40
N GLY A 162 2.74 22.07 3.80
CA GLY A 162 1.66 21.33 4.46
C GLY A 162 0.66 20.69 3.51
N SER A 163 0.82 20.84 2.20
CA SER A 163 -0.04 20.18 1.20
C SER A 163 0.28 18.69 1.11
N TRP A 164 -0.76 17.85 1.02
CA TRP A 164 -0.61 16.42 0.77
C TRP A 164 -0.22 16.14 -0.68
N LEU A 165 0.75 15.26 -0.86
CA LEU A 165 1.18 14.75 -2.15
C LEU A 165 1.09 13.22 -2.14
N VAL A 166 0.60 12.65 -3.23
CA VAL A 166 0.66 11.20 -3.45
C VAL A 166 1.98 10.87 -4.11
N VAL A 167 2.81 10.19 -3.38
CA VAL A 167 4.19 9.87 -3.78
C VAL A 167 4.21 8.64 -4.68
N ASP A 168 3.39 7.63 -4.33
CA ASP A 168 3.21 6.39 -5.08
C ASP A 168 1.76 5.92 -5.06
N ASP A 169 1.33 5.33 -6.16
CA ASP A 169 0.13 4.50 -6.24
C ASP A 169 0.54 3.02 -6.17
N VAL A 170 -0.27 2.20 -5.51
CA VAL A 170 -0.07 0.75 -5.38
C VAL A 170 -1.40 0.07 -5.69
N CYS A 171 -1.58 -0.34 -6.93
CA CYS A 171 -2.81 -0.89 -7.48
C CYS A 171 -2.75 -2.40 -7.69
N GLN A 172 -1.55 -2.96 -7.85
CA GLN A 172 -1.38 -4.38 -8.13
C GLN A 172 -1.92 -5.24 -6.98
N TYR A 173 -1.49 -4.97 -5.75
CA TYR A 173 -2.09 -5.47 -4.50
C TYR A 173 -1.68 -4.57 -3.33
N PRO A 174 -2.53 -4.45 -2.27
CA PRO A 174 -2.32 -3.49 -1.18
C PRO A 174 -1.26 -3.98 -0.16
N ALA A 175 -0.01 -4.12 -0.59
CA ALA A 175 1.10 -4.52 0.28
C ALA A 175 1.20 -3.61 1.52
N GLY A 176 1.31 -4.20 2.70
CA GLY A 176 1.39 -3.49 3.99
C GLY A 176 0.10 -3.50 4.81
N ILE A 177 -1.02 -3.93 4.24
CA ILE A 177 -2.32 -3.96 4.93
C ILE A 177 -2.33 -4.89 6.15
N GLY A 178 -1.63 -6.03 6.06
CA GLY A 178 -1.47 -6.97 7.17
C GLY A 178 -0.64 -6.37 8.30
N TYR A 179 0.39 -5.62 7.98
CA TYR A 179 1.20 -4.90 8.97
C TYR A 179 0.41 -3.76 9.63
N ALA A 180 -0.38 -2.99 8.88
CA ALA A 180 -1.23 -1.96 9.44
C ALA A 180 -2.25 -2.53 10.43
N LEU A 181 -2.84 -3.69 10.12
CA LEU A 181 -3.74 -4.41 11.00
C LEU A 181 -3.03 -4.85 12.28
N GLU A 182 -1.87 -5.47 12.18
CA GLU A 182 -1.11 -5.96 13.33
C GLU A 182 -0.64 -4.80 14.23
N ASN A 183 -0.10 -3.73 13.64
CA ASN A 183 0.28 -2.53 14.37
C ASN A 183 -0.88 -2.01 15.22
N ARG A 184 -2.10 -1.92 14.64
CA ARG A 184 -3.31 -1.51 15.34
C ARG A 184 -3.65 -2.45 16.48
N VAL A 185 -3.59 -3.77 16.27
CA VAL A 185 -3.90 -4.78 17.30
C VAL A 185 -2.93 -4.69 18.48
N VAL A 186 -1.64 -4.59 18.21
CA VAL A 186 -0.60 -4.53 19.23
C VAL A 186 -0.68 -3.20 20.00
N LEU A 187 -0.70 -2.08 19.28
CA LEU A 187 -0.62 -0.77 19.93
C LEU A 187 -1.90 -0.43 20.72
N SER A 188 -3.08 -0.84 20.24
CA SER A 188 -4.33 -0.70 20.98
C SER A 188 -4.35 -1.44 22.33
N ARG A 189 -3.56 -2.50 22.49
CA ARG A 189 -3.38 -3.22 23.74
C ARG A 189 -2.34 -2.56 24.64
N VAL A 190 -1.21 -2.16 24.09
CA VAL A 190 -0.09 -1.55 24.85
C VAL A 190 -0.45 -0.16 25.37
N LEU A 191 -1.22 0.61 24.58
CA LEU A 191 -1.73 1.95 24.92
C LEU A 191 -3.25 1.96 25.11
N HIS A 192 -3.82 0.91 25.73
CA HIS A 192 -5.27 0.72 25.83
C HIS A 192 -6.02 1.94 26.40
N GLY A 193 -5.50 2.58 27.47
CA GLY A 193 -6.10 3.77 28.07
C GLY A 193 -6.17 4.92 27.08
N ASN A 194 -5.04 5.26 26.44
CA ASN A 194 -4.99 6.32 25.46
C ASN A 194 -5.85 6.01 24.24
N PHE A 195 -5.83 4.75 23.75
CA PHE A 195 -6.64 4.34 22.60
C PHE A 195 -8.14 4.59 22.82
N LYS A 196 -8.66 4.35 24.03
CA LYS A 196 -10.05 4.65 24.39
C LYS A 196 -10.29 6.15 24.57
N GLU A 197 -9.40 6.84 25.28
CA GLU A 197 -9.50 8.27 25.56
C GLU A 197 -9.55 9.09 24.26
N TYR A 198 -8.71 8.74 23.29
CA TYR A 198 -8.66 9.40 21.98
C TYR A 198 -9.78 8.98 21.03
N ARG A 199 -10.64 8.04 21.42
CA ARG A 199 -11.74 7.54 20.57
C ARG A 199 -11.26 7.18 19.18
N VAL A 200 -10.16 6.39 19.10
CA VAL A 200 -9.54 6.03 17.82
C VAL A 200 -10.53 5.24 16.95
N ARG A 201 -10.77 5.68 15.72
CA ARG A 201 -11.69 5.03 14.76
C ARG A 201 -11.27 3.59 14.50
N ARG A 202 -12.26 2.71 14.35
CA ARG A 202 -12.03 1.26 14.19
C ARG A 202 -11.78 0.91 12.73
N ILE A 203 -10.71 0.18 12.45
CA ILE A 203 -10.39 -0.32 11.10
C ILE A 203 -11.25 -1.52 10.68
N ALA A 204 -12.01 -2.11 11.60
CA ALA A 204 -12.87 -3.27 11.35
C ALA A 204 -13.93 -3.01 10.26
N THR A 205 -14.44 -1.79 10.14
CA THR A 205 -15.40 -1.39 9.10
C THR A 205 -14.82 -1.59 7.71
N TYR A 206 -13.58 -1.16 7.49
CA TYR A 206 -12.86 -1.35 6.23
C TYR A 206 -12.76 -2.83 5.85
N PHE A 207 -12.33 -3.69 6.78
CA PHE A 207 -12.18 -5.13 6.48
C PHE A 207 -13.52 -5.81 6.20
N ARG A 208 -14.61 -5.38 6.85
CA ARG A 208 -15.97 -5.86 6.50
C ARG A 208 -16.38 -5.45 5.11
N GLN A 209 -16.07 -4.22 4.71
CA GLN A 209 -16.35 -3.76 3.36
C GLN A 209 -15.51 -4.52 2.33
N LEU A 210 -14.23 -4.74 2.62
CA LEU A 210 -13.36 -5.58 1.81
C LEU A 210 -13.90 -7.01 1.67
N GLN A 211 -14.35 -7.64 2.77
CA GLN A 211 -14.99 -8.96 2.70
C GLN A 211 -16.24 -8.96 1.82
N LYS A 212 -17.07 -7.91 1.87
CA LYS A 212 -18.23 -7.79 0.98
C LYS A 212 -17.81 -7.74 -0.49
N GLN A 213 -16.75 -6.98 -0.82
CA GLN A 213 -16.23 -6.91 -2.18
C GLN A 213 -15.67 -8.26 -2.66
N ILE A 214 -14.98 -8.99 -1.79
CA ILE A 214 -14.47 -10.33 -2.09
C ILE A 214 -15.63 -11.31 -2.32
N GLN A 215 -16.67 -11.28 -1.48
CA GLN A 215 -17.82 -12.19 -1.54
C GLN A 215 -18.85 -11.81 -2.62
N ARG A 216 -18.66 -10.68 -3.30
CA ARG A 216 -19.55 -10.22 -4.36
C ARG A 216 -19.47 -11.15 -5.57
N SER A 217 -20.22 -12.22 -5.51
CA SER A 217 -20.39 -13.20 -6.57
C SER A 217 -21.87 -13.54 -6.66
N ASP A 218 -22.32 -13.85 -7.86
CA ASP A 218 -23.72 -14.21 -8.14
C ASP A 218 -24.15 -15.53 -7.48
N SER A 219 -23.21 -16.26 -6.87
CA SER A 219 -23.49 -17.52 -6.19
C SER A 219 -23.32 -17.41 -4.67
N VAL A 220 -24.31 -17.91 -3.92
CA VAL A 220 -24.35 -17.93 -2.44
C VAL A 220 -23.25 -18.81 -1.83
N ALA A 221 -22.51 -19.58 -2.62
CA ALA A 221 -21.51 -20.56 -2.19
C ALA A 221 -20.15 -20.41 -2.85
N SER A 222 -19.77 -19.15 -3.21
CA SER A 222 -18.47 -18.90 -3.86
C SER A 222 -17.29 -19.29 -2.97
N ARG A 223 -16.39 -20.12 -3.52
CA ARG A 223 -15.13 -20.45 -2.85
C ARG A 223 -14.08 -19.39 -3.17
N CYS A 224 -13.69 -18.66 -2.13
CA CYS A 224 -12.61 -17.68 -2.18
C CYS A 224 -11.32 -18.27 -1.59
N VAL A 225 -10.19 -17.95 -2.20
CA VAL A 225 -8.85 -18.22 -1.67
C VAL A 225 -7.97 -16.95 -1.72
N ILE A 226 -6.98 -16.90 -0.87
CA ILE A 226 -5.91 -15.89 -0.95
C ILE A 226 -4.70 -16.57 -1.57
N LEU A 227 -4.25 -16.07 -2.71
CA LEU A 227 -3.05 -16.55 -3.39
C LEU A 227 -1.86 -15.71 -2.97
N GLY A 228 -0.88 -16.33 -2.32
CA GLY A 228 0.32 -15.68 -1.83
C GLY A 228 1.58 -16.49 -2.11
N TYR A 229 2.70 -15.93 -1.68
CA TYR A 229 4.01 -16.57 -1.78
C TYR A 229 4.20 -17.66 -0.71
N PRO A 230 5.18 -18.59 -0.91
CA PRO A 230 5.48 -19.64 0.04
C PRO A 230 6.05 -19.09 1.37
N PRO A 231 6.10 -19.92 2.43
CA PRO A 231 6.62 -19.53 3.75
C PRO A 231 8.04 -18.99 3.76
N SER A 232 8.84 -19.27 2.74
CA SER A 232 10.19 -18.73 2.58
C SER A 232 10.23 -17.26 2.13
N HIS A 233 9.10 -16.72 1.70
CA HIS A 233 9.05 -15.34 1.20
C HIS A 233 9.01 -14.31 2.35
N PRO A 234 9.73 -13.18 2.27
CA PRO A 234 9.78 -12.17 3.33
C PRO A 234 8.42 -11.64 3.79
N HIS A 235 7.46 -11.55 2.86
CA HIS A 235 6.12 -11.04 3.14
C HIS A 235 5.09 -12.12 3.52
N TYR A 236 5.51 -13.39 3.67
CA TYR A 236 4.59 -14.50 4.01
C TYR A 236 3.74 -14.23 5.25
N PHE A 237 4.32 -13.59 6.27
CA PHE A 237 3.60 -13.23 7.47
C PHE A 237 2.35 -12.37 7.16
N GLU A 238 2.51 -11.35 6.32
CA GLU A 238 1.41 -10.45 5.93
C GLU A 238 0.26 -11.23 5.29
N PHE A 239 0.58 -12.13 4.38
CA PHE A 239 -0.40 -12.94 3.66
C PHE A 239 -1.13 -13.91 4.58
N ALA A 240 -0.39 -14.60 5.44
CA ALA A 240 -0.95 -15.53 6.42
C ALA A 240 -1.85 -14.81 7.44
N TRP A 241 -1.43 -13.61 7.88
CA TRP A 241 -2.19 -12.81 8.81
C TRP A 241 -3.49 -12.29 8.19
N LEU A 242 -3.42 -11.76 6.97
CA LEU A 242 -4.59 -11.29 6.24
C LEU A 242 -5.57 -12.43 5.95
N ALA A 243 -5.07 -13.57 5.52
CA ALA A 243 -5.88 -14.78 5.26
C ALA A 243 -6.61 -15.23 6.53
N LYS A 244 -5.91 -15.31 7.64
CA LYS A 244 -6.49 -15.65 8.95
C LYS A 244 -7.55 -14.64 9.38
N TYR A 245 -7.28 -13.34 9.21
CA TYR A 245 -8.19 -12.28 9.62
C TYR A 245 -9.46 -12.23 8.77
N LEU A 246 -9.34 -12.39 7.46
CA LEU A 246 -10.47 -12.42 6.54
C LEU A 246 -11.20 -13.79 6.54
N GLY A 247 -10.60 -14.84 7.10
CA GLY A 247 -11.21 -16.16 7.18
C GLY A 247 -11.17 -16.94 5.86
N TYR A 248 -10.22 -16.66 4.96
CA TYR A 248 -10.02 -17.39 3.71
C TYR A 248 -8.76 -18.25 3.76
N PRO A 249 -8.74 -19.41 3.08
CA PRO A 249 -7.51 -20.21 2.99
C PRO A 249 -6.43 -19.50 2.20
N LEU A 250 -5.20 -19.49 2.74
CA LEU A 250 -4.00 -19.10 2.02
C LEU A 250 -3.53 -20.29 1.18
N VAL A 251 -3.25 -20.05 -0.09
CA VAL A 251 -2.77 -21.03 -1.06
C VAL A 251 -1.58 -20.51 -1.82
N GLU A 252 -0.73 -21.41 -2.30
CA GLU A 252 0.37 -21.11 -3.22
C GLU A 252 -0.03 -21.47 -4.67
N THR A 253 0.73 -21.01 -5.65
CA THR A 253 0.50 -21.33 -7.07
C THR A 253 0.51 -22.84 -7.31
N ALA A 254 1.34 -23.59 -6.58
CA ALA A 254 1.43 -25.05 -6.66
C ALA A 254 0.13 -25.77 -6.20
N ASP A 255 -0.69 -25.15 -5.36
CA ASP A 255 -1.96 -25.69 -4.88
C ASP A 255 -3.09 -25.56 -5.90
N LEU A 256 -2.91 -24.72 -6.91
CA LEU A 256 -3.91 -24.44 -7.92
C LEU A 256 -3.65 -25.22 -9.22
N THR A 257 -4.69 -25.37 -10.01
CA THR A 257 -4.61 -25.96 -11.37
C THR A 257 -5.81 -25.50 -12.20
N VAL A 258 -5.58 -25.33 -13.51
CA VAL A 258 -6.62 -25.01 -14.48
C VAL A 258 -7.13 -26.31 -15.13
N ARG A 259 -8.45 -26.48 -15.23
CA ARG A 259 -9.13 -27.53 -16.01
C ARG A 259 -10.50 -27.02 -16.47
N ASP A 260 -10.87 -27.36 -17.69
CA ASP A 260 -12.22 -27.14 -18.23
C ASP A 260 -12.73 -25.69 -17.99
N ASP A 261 -11.88 -24.70 -18.32
CA ASP A 261 -12.14 -23.27 -18.15
C ASP A 261 -12.42 -22.81 -16.71
N HIS A 262 -11.96 -23.57 -15.70
CA HIS A 262 -12.07 -23.22 -14.28
C HIS A 262 -10.74 -23.40 -13.56
N VAL A 263 -10.59 -22.65 -12.45
CA VAL A 263 -9.49 -22.84 -11.51
C VAL A 263 -9.93 -23.76 -10.39
N PHE A 264 -9.07 -24.71 -10.04
CA PHE A 264 -9.30 -25.67 -8.96
C PHE A 264 -8.19 -25.61 -7.92
N ILE A 265 -8.57 -25.69 -6.64
CA ILE A 265 -7.64 -25.99 -5.56
C ILE A 265 -7.52 -27.52 -5.40
N LYS A 266 -6.28 -27.99 -5.26
CA LYS A 266 -5.93 -29.37 -4.98
C LYS A 266 -6.13 -29.64 -3.49
N THR A 267 -7.02 -30.58 -3.15
CA THR A 267 -7.28 -30.97 -1.77
C THR A 267 -7.14 -32.49 -1.60
N ILE A 268 -6.98 -32.94 -0.36
CA ILE A 268 -6.94 -34.40 -0.06
C ILE A 268 -8.20 -35.14 -0.51
N THR A 269 -9.33 -34.48 -0.68
CA THR A 269 -10.62 -35.04 -1.16
C THR A 269 -10.82 -34.84 -2.66
N GLY A 270 -9.82 -34.37 -3.40
CA GLY A 270 -9.87 -34.09 -4.83
C GLY A 270 -9.87 -32.61 -5.18
N LEU A 271 -10.16 -32.31 -6.43
CA LEU A 271 -10.18 -30.93 -6.94
C LEU A 271 -11.48 -30.24 -6.55
N LYS A 272 -11.40 -28.99 -6.13
CA LYS A 272 -12.55 -28.13 -5.82
C LYS A 272 -12.44 -26.82 -6.57
N VAL A 273 -13.52 -26.39 -7.23
CA VAL A 273 -13.56 -25.13 -7.98
C VAL A 273 -13.26 -23.95 -7.06
N VAL A 274 -12.49 -23.00 -7.55
CA VAL A 274 -12.22 -21.68 -6.95
C VAL A 274 -12.90 -20.63 -7.80
N ASP A 275 -13.79 -19.85 -7.22
CA ASP A 275 -14.56 -18.81 -7.90
C ASP A 275 -13.91 -17.42 -7.79
N VAL A 276 -13.21 -17.17 -6.66
CA VAL A 276 -12.57 -15.90 -6.37
C VAL A 276 -11.16 -16.11 -5.83
N ILE A 277 -10.21 -15.40 -6.38
CA ILE A 277 -8.81 -15.37 -5.93
C ILE A 277 -8.46 -13.94 -5.50
N VAL A 278 -8.16 -13.73 -4.23
CA VAL A 278 -7.49 -12.50 -3.78
C VAL A 278 -6.00 -12.70 -3.98
N ARG A 279 -5.44 -11.99 -4.91
CA ARG A 279 -4.07 -12.12 -5.35
C ARG A 279 -3.13 -11.21 -4.54
N LEU A 280 -2.09 -11.78 -3.95
CA LEU A 280 -1.02 -11.08 -3.24
C LEU A 280 0.36 -11.47 -3.81
N ILE A 281 0.40 -11.74 -5.11
CA ILE A 281 1.62 -11.99 -5.89
C ILE A 281 1.65 -11.09 -7.12
N ASP A 282 2.83 -10.89 -7.68
CA ASP A 282 3.05 -10.01 -8.82
C ASP A 282 2.43 -10.54 -10.13
N ASP A 283 2.14 -9.63 -11.06
CA ASP A 283 1.54 -9.95 -12.36
C ASP A 283 2.39 -10.95 -13.16
N ASP A 284 3.72 -10.80 -13.10
CA ASP A 284 4.67 -11.62 -13.84
C ASP A 284 4.90 -13.02 -13.22
N GLU A 285 4.35 -13.29 -12.04
CA GLU A 285 4.47 -14.57 -11.35
C GLU A 285 3.19 -15.40 -11.33
N ILE A 286 2.10 -14.89 -11.92
CA ILE A 286 0.81 -15.57 -11.82
C ILE A 286 0.57 -16.61 -12.91
N ASP A 287 0.99 -16.37 -14.16
CA ASP A 287 0.83 -17.29 -15.29
C ASP A 287 2.13 -17.38 -16.12
N PRO A 288 2.85 -18.51 -16.10
CA PRO A 288 4.10 -18.66 -16.83
C PRO A 288 3.93 -18.69 -18.35
N LEU A 289 2.70 -18.86 -18.86
CA LEU A 289 2.47 -19.01 -20.31
C LEU A 289 2.36 -17.65 -21.01
N ILE A 290 1.82 -16.63 -20.35
CA ILE A 290 1.49 -15.34 -20.99
C ILE A 290 2.57 -14.28 -20.72
N LEU A 291 3.08 -14.24 -19.51
CA LEU A 291 3.96 -13.16 -19.05
C LEU A 291 5.45 -13.43 -19.25
N GLY A 292 5.81 -14.53 -19.87
CA GLY A 292 7.21 -14.90 -20.08
C GLY A 292 7.96 -15.07 -18.74
N ASN A 293 7.28 -15.58 -17.74
CA ASN A 293 7.81 -15.81 -16.41
C ASN A 293 9.14 -16.57 -16.48
N ARG A 294 10.20 -15.94 -16.02
CA ARG A 294 11.56 -16.50 -16.07
C ARG A 294 11.76 -17.66 -15.10
N ASN A 295 10.85 -17.81 -14.13
CA ASN A 295 11.02 -18.72 -13.01
C ASN A 295 10.17 -20.00 -13.12
N ASN A 296 9.34 -20.16 -14.15
CA ASN A 296 8.35 -21.24 -14.30
C ASN A 296 7.37 -21.39 -13.11
N HIS A 297 7.23 -20.35 -12.30
CA HIS A 297 6.23 -20.26 -11.24
C HIS A 297 4.91 -19.75 -11.80
N GLY A 298 3.83 -20.03 -11.10
CA GLY A 298 2.50 -19.57 -11.50
C GLY A 298 1.53 -20.74 -11.77
N VAL A 299 0.33 -20.38 -12.20
CA VAL A 299 -0.75 -21.32 -12.54
C VAL A 299 -0.98 -21.26 -14.05
N PRO A 300 -0.46 -22.22 -14.82
CA PRO A 300 -0.55 -22.19 -16.29
C PRO A 300 -1.99 -22.07 -16.77
N GLY A 301 -2.27 -21.05 -17.59
CA GLY A 301 -3.58 -20.80 -18.20
C GLY A 301 -4.58 -20.04 -17.31
N ILE A 302 -4.19 -19.57 -16.14
CA ILE A 302 -5.10 -18.85 -15.24
C ILE A 302 -5.59 -17.53 -15.84
N VAL A 303 -4.74 -16.84 -16.59
CA VAL A 303 -5.10 -15.57 -17.25
C VAL A 303 -6.20 -15.78 -18.29
N GLU A 304 -6.12 -16.86 -19.08
CA GLU A 304 -7.17 -17.20 -20.05
C GLU A 304 -8.49 -17.56 -19.36
N VAL A 305 -8.44 -18.28 -18.24
CA VAL A 305 -9.63 -18.57 -17.44
C VAL A 305 -10.26 -17.32 -16.89
N ALA A 306 -9.46 -16.39 -16.34
CA ALA A 306 -9.95 -15.11 -15.85
C ALA A 306 -10.55 -14.28 -16.99
N ARG A 307 -9.87 -14.21 -18.14
CA ARG A 307 -10.34 -13.48 -19.33
C ARG A 307 -11.71 -13.98 -19.82
N ARG A 308 -12.02 -15.26 -19.64
CA ARG A 308 -13.31 -15.87 -19.97
C ARG A 308 -14.35 -15.82 -18.85
N GLY A 309 -14.02 -15.18 -17.72
CA GLY A 309 -14.93 -15.11 -16.56
C GLY A 309 -15.06 -16.40 -15.77
N GLY A 310 -14.16 -17.37 -15.94
CA GLY A 310 -14.17 -18.65 -15.20
C GLY A 310 -13.60 -18.55 -13.78
N VAL A 311 -12.92 -17.45 -13.44
CA VAL A 311 -12.48 -17.11 -12.10
C VAL A 311 -12.38 -15.57 -11.98
N ARG A 312 -12.75 -15.03 -10.83
CA ARG A 312 -12.58 -13.59 -10.52
C ARG A 312 -11.29 -13.39 -9.73
N ILE A 313 -10.37 -12.55 -10.25
CA ILE A 313 -9.09 -12.24 -9.59
C ILE A 313 -9.12 -10.81 -9.06
N LEU A 314 -8.75 -10.60 -7.79
CA LEU A 314 -8.75 -9.33 -7.07
C LEU A 314 -7.34 -9.05 -6.50
N ASN A 315 -6.62 -7.96 -6.83
CA ASN A 315 -6.94 -7.07 -7.94
C ASN A 315 -6.74 -7.78 -9.28
N PRO A 316 -7.33 -7.24 -10.37
CA PRO A 316 -7.28 -7.91 -11.66
C PRO A 316 -5.86 -8.01 -12.20
N MET A 317 -5.69 -8.92 -13.14
CA MET A 317 -4.44 -9.08 -13.87
C MET A 317 -4.12 -7.80 -14.65
N GLY A 318 -2.83 -7.46 -14.72
CA GLY A 318 -2.38 -6.25 -15.40
C GLY A 318 -2.64 -4.95 -14.62
N ALA A 319 -3.15 -5.01 -13.39
CA ALA A 319 -3.32 -3.82 -12.55
C ALA A 319 -1.99 -3.16 -12.17
N GLY A 320 -0.88 -3.89 -12.22
CA GLY A 320 0.47 -3.35 -11.98
C GLY A 320 0.86 -2.22 -12.94
N VAL A 321 0.27 -2.16 -14.14
CA VAL A 321 0.52 -1.04 -15.06
C VAL A 321 0.06 0.32 -14.50
N LEU A 322 -0.93 0.32 -13.58
CA LEU A 322 -1.42 1.54 -12.94
C LEU A 322 -0.42 2.13 -11.94
N ASP A 323 0.56 1.34 -11.53
CA ASP A 323 1.65 1.75 -10.63
C ASP A 323 2.76 2.47 -11.41
N ASN A 324 2.67 2.52 -12.74
CA ASN A 324 3.63 3.21 -13.61
C ASN A 324 3.77 4.70 -13.22
N PRO A 325 4.92 5.14 -12.71
CA PRO A 325 5.13 6.51 -12.28
C PRO A 325 5.10 7.53 -13.43
N ALA A 326 5.23 7.09 -14.67
CA ALA A 326 5.14 7.95 -15.85
C ALA A 326 3.76 8.61 -15.96
N PHE A 327 2.69 7.95 -15.52
CA PHE A 327 1.35 8.54 -15.51
C PHE A 327 1.25 9.78 -14.64
N ASN A 328 2.10 9.93 -13.60
CA ASN A 328 2.09 11.10 -12.74
C ASN A 328 2.45 12.39 -13.50
N SER A 329 3.17 12.30 -14.63
CA SER A 329 3.51 13.47 -15.45
C SER A 329 2.29 14.07 -16.17
N VAL A 330 1.23 13.29 -16.37
CA VAL A 330 0.00 13.66 -17.12
C VAL A 330 -1.27 13.27 -16.36
N LEU A 331 -1.18 12.96 -15.06
CA LEU A 331 -2.29 12.42 -14.30
C LEU A 331 -3.48 13.39 -14.18
N GLY A 332 -3.21 14.70 -14.15
CA GLY A 332 -4.25 15.72 -14.19
C GLY A 332 -5.07 15.69 -15.49
N ASP A 333 -4.39 15.50 -16.63
CA ASP A 333 -5.05 15.39 -17.94
C ASP A 333 -5.85 14.08 -18.05
N ILE A 334 -5.30 12.97 -17.53
CA ILE A 334 -6.03 11.69 -17.45
C ILE A 334 -7.29 11.85 -16.56
N CYS A 335 -7.18 12.54 -15.41
CA CYS A 335 -8.30 12.79 -14.53
C CYS A 335 -9.42 13.59 -15.22
N ASN A 336 -9.05 14.64 -15.90
CA ASN A 336 -10.00 15.45 -16.67
C ASN A 336 -10.64 14.65 -17.81
N ALA A 337 -9.87 13.86 -18.53
CA ALA A 337 -10.37 13.05 -19.64
C ALA A 337 -11.35 11.95 -19.19
N LEU A 338 -11.04 11.22 -18.10
CA LEU A 338 -11.81 10.06 -17.69
C LEU A 338 -12.90 10.36 -16.65
N LEU A 339 -12.67 11.34 -15.76
CA LEU A 339 -13.64 11.69 -14.72
C LEU A 339 -14.35 13.03 -14.97
N GLY A 340 -13.83 13.89 -15.84
CA GLY A 340 -14.33 15.24 -16.04
C GLY A 340 -14.10 16.18 -14.84
N GLU A 341 -13.15 15.84 -13.97
CA GLU A 341 -12.85 16.53 -12.71
C GLU A 341 -11.37 16.96 -12.65
N PRO A 342 -11.03 18.09 -11.99
CA PRO A 342 -9.64 18.38 -11.68
C PRO A 342 -9.10 17.41 -10.64
N LEU A 343 -7.82 17.03 -10.77
CA LEU A 343 -7.16 16.17 -9.80
C LEU A 343 -6.96 16.90 -8.45
N VAL A 344 -7.53 16.37 -7.37
CA VAL A 344 -7.50 16.98 -6.04
C VAL A 344 -6.12 16.80 -5.38
N LEU A 345 -5.60 15.57 -5.35
CA LEU A 345 -4.29 15.28 -4.75
C LEU A 345 -3.25 15.11 -5.85
N GLN A 346 -2.33 16.05 -5.88
CA GLN A 346 -1.22 16.05 -6.83
C GLN A 346 -0.15 15.02 -6.44
N SER A 347 0.64 14.59 -7.41
CA SER A 347 1.93 13.94 -7.18
C SER A 347 3.05 14.99 -7.16
N PRO A 348 4.25 14.67 -6.64
CA PRO A 348 5.43 15.50 -6.88
C PRO A 348 5.63 15.72 -8.38
N PRO A 349 6.14 16.88 -8.81
CA PRO A 349 6.45 17.11 -10.21
C PRO A 349 7.29 15.97 -10.76
N THR A 350 6.75 15.32 -11.79
CA THR A 350 7.32 14.11 -12.40
C THR A 350 7.47 14.33 -13.90
N TYR A 351 8.62 13.96 -14.43
CA TYR A 351 9.00 14.12 -15.83
C TYR A 351 9.17 12.73 -16.44
N TRP A 352 8.42 12.44 -17.50
CA TRP A 352 8.62 11.20 -18.27
C TRP A 352 9.66 11.41 -19.36
N LEU A 353 10.75 10.65 -19.34
CA LEU A 353 11.90 10.89 -20.19
C LEU A 353 11.72 10.42 -21.64
N GLY A 354 10.59 9.78 -21.97
CA GLY A 354 10.19 9.51 -23.34
C GLY A 354 9.76 10.76 -24.13
N ASP A 355 9.53 11.87 -23.45
CA ASP A 355 9.34 13.19 -24.03
C ASP A 355 10.67 13.92 -24.14
N ASN A 356 11.01 14.40 -25.35
CA ASN A 356 12.31 15.02 -25.61
C ASN A 356 12.54 16.33 -24.87
N ASP A 357 11.51 17.15 -24.69
CA ASP A 357 11.61 18.44 -24.03
C ASP A 357 11.82 18.24 -22.52
N GLN A 358 11.08 17.28 -21.93
CA GLN A 358 11.26 16.87 -20.54
C GLN A 358 12.64 16.25 -20.31
N LEU A 359 13.12 15.39 -21.22
CA LEU A 359 14.46 14.80 -21.15
C LEU A 359 15.55 15.88 -21.12
N GLN A 360 15.50 16.90 -22.01
CA GLN A 360 16.47 17.98 -22.03
C GLN A 360 16.44 18.80 -20.74
N HIS A 361 15.24 19.10 -20.22
CA HIS A 361 15.07 19.79 -18.94
C HIS A 361 15.73 19.00 -17.80
N VAL A 362 15.44 17.70 -17.71
CA VAL A 362 15.94 16.80 -16.67
C VAL A 362 17.46 16.64 -16.75
N MET A 363 18.03 16.49 -17.94
CA MET A 363 19.49 16.36 -18.10
C MET A 363 20.23 17.63 -17.67
N SER A 364 19.60 18.80 -17.81
CA SER A 364 20.17 20.07 -17.36
C SER A 364 20.11 20.26 -15.83
N ASN A 365 19.25 19.48 -15.14
CA ASN A 365 18.97 19.61 -13.70
C ASN A 365 19.18 18.28 -12.94
N ILE A 366 20.01 17.39 -13.43
CA ILE A 366 20.14 16.00 -13.01
C ILE A 366 20.38 15.84 -11.49
N ASP A 367 21.14 16.73 -10.87
CA ASP A 367 21.46 16.69 -9.44
C ASP A 367 20.28 17.07 -8.52
N GLN A 368 19.26 17.71 -9.07
CA GLN A 368 18.10 18.16 -8.29
C GLN A 368 16.97 17.13 -8.27
N LEU A 369 17.08 16.06 -9.07
CA LEU A 369 16.02 15.12 -9.34
C LEU A 369 16.37 13.73 -8.82
N LEU A 370 15.33 12.91 -8.65
CA LEU A 370 15.40 11.50 -8.34
C LEU A 370 14.94 10.71 -9.55
N PHE A 371 15.64 9.63 -9.88
CA PHE A 371 15.37 8.85 -11.08
C PHE A 371 14.85 7.47 -10.73
N ARG A 372 13.94 6.95 -11.57
CA ARG A 372 13.35 5.63 -11.39
C ARG A 372 13.05 4.98 -12.75
N HIS A 373 13.24 3.66 -12.83
CA HIS A 373 12.71 2.86 -13.93
C HIS A 373 11.19 2.71 -13.77
N VAL A 374 10.43 2.75 -14.85
CA VAL A 374 8.94 2.68 -14.80
C VAL A 374 8.42 1.37 -14.21
N ASP A 375 9.16 0.28 -14.35
CA ASP A 375 8.79 -1.04 -13.83
C ASP A 375 9.27 -1.28 -12.39
N SER A 376 9.93 -0.30 -11.75
CA SER A 376 10.45 -0.45 -10.40
C SER A 376 9.80 0.53 -9.44
N LEU A 377 9.09 0.01 -8.46
CA LEU A 377 8.54 0.82 -7.35
C LEU A 377 9.62 1.12 -6.29
N SER A 378 10.63 0.27 -6.15
CA SER A 378 11.57 0.29 -5.03
C SER A 378 12.93 0.94 -5.35
N GLU A 379 13.34 0.95 -6.62
CA GLU A 379 14.67 1.46 -7.01
C GLU A 379 14.61 2.93 -7.38
N LEU A 380 15.01 3.76 -6.43
CA LEU A 380 15.18 5.19 -6.64
C LEU A 380 16.66 5.52 -6.72
N SER A 381 17.07 6.08 -7.85
CA SER A 381 18.44 6.53 -8.09
C SER A 381 18.59 8.01 -7.73
N ASP A 382 19.50 8.32 -6.82
CA ASP A 382 19.80 9.67 -6.36
C ASP A 382 21.18 10.12 -6.83
N PRO A 383 21.27 10.96 -7.86
CA PRO A 383 22.55 11.45 -8.40
C PRO A 383 23.44 12.18 -7.40
N LEU A 384 22.87 12.77 -6.31
CA LEU A 384 23.66 13.42 -5.26
C LEU A 384 24.44 12.41 -4.40
N LEU A 385 23.95 11.17 -4.33
CA LEU A 385 24.58 10.10 -3.53
C LEU A 385 25.48 9.21 -4.39
N MET A 386 25.49 9.42 -5.72
CA MET A 386 26.25 8.62 -6.67
C MET A 386 27.68 9.14 -6.87
N THR A 387 28.59 8.22 -7.10
CA THR A 387 29.91 8.54 -7.66
C THR A 387 29.76 9.06 -9.08
N SER A 388 30.80 9.76 -9.60
CA SER A 388 30.78 10.24 -10.98
C SER A 388 30.64 9.11 -12.02
N ILE A 389 31.13 7.91 -11.71
CA ILE A 389 31.02 6.73 -12.58
C ILE A 389 29.56 6.23 -12.60
N GLU A 390 28.95 6.07 -11.44
CA GLU A 390 27.55 5.61 -11.33
C GLU A 390 26.58 6.60 -12.00
N LYS A 391 26.81 7.91 -11.79
CA LYS A 391 26.04 8.95 -12.45
C LYS A 391 26.18 8.90 -13.98
N GLN A 392 27.38 8.68 -14.49
CA GLN A 392 27.61 8.54 -15.94
C GLN A 392 26.88 7.29 -16.47
N GLN A 393 26.93 6.17 -15.73
CA GLN A 393 26.21 4.94 -16.10
C GLN A 393 24.68 5.14 -16.11
N LEU A 394 24.13 5.91 -15.16
CA LEU A 394 22.72 6.26 -15.15
C LEU A 394 22.35 7.07 -16.40
N ILE A 395 23.15 8.10 -16.73
CA ILE A 395 22.93 8.93 -17.93
C ILE A 395 22.98 8.07 -19.22
N GLU A 396 23.92 7.15 -19.32
CA GLU A 396 24.02 6.23 -20.47
C GLU A 396 22.80 5.33 -20.59
N LYS A 397 22.32 4.74 -19.48
CA LYS A 397 21.10 3.92 -19.44
C LYS A 397 19.87 4.73 -19.88
N ILE A 398 19.71 5.94 -19.37
CA ILE A 398 18.59 6.83 -19.75
C ILE A 398 18.65 7.15 -21.23
N ASN A 399 19.81 7.50 -21.76
CA ASN A 399 19.96 7.85 -23.18
C ASN A 399 19.69 6.66 -24.13
N LEU A 400 19.93 5.42 -23.67
CA LEU A 400 19.63 4.22 -24.45
C LEU A 400 18.14 3.93 -24.52
N THR A 401 17.41 4.11 -23.43
CA THR A 401 15.99 3.77 -23.33
C THR A 401 15.21 4.81 -22.50
N PRO A 402 15.10 6.06 -22.99
CA PRO A 402 14.54 7.14 -22.19
C PRO A 402 13.08 6.90 -21.78
N SER A 403 12.27 6.24 -22.62
CA SER A 403 10.85 6.00 -22.37
C SER A 403 10.54 5.11 -21.13
N VAL A 404 11.53 4.36 -20.64
CA VAL A 404 11.36 3.52 -19.45
C VAL A 404 11.89 4.18 -18.16
N TYR A 405 12.21 5.47 -18.21
CA TYR A 405 12.64 6.25 -17.04
C TYR A 405 11.75 7.44 -16.77
N VAL A 406 11.64 7.77 -15.51
CA VAL A 406 11.06 9.01 -15.01
C VAL A 406 12.05 9.71 -14.10
N ALA A 407 11.96 11.04 -14.06
CA ALA A 407 12.61 11.86 -13.05
C ALA A 407 11.54 12.56 -12.21
N GLN A 408 11.78 12.72 -10.92
CA GLN A 408 10.86 13.33 -9.98
C GLN A 408 11.59 14.35 -9.11
N GLU A 409 10.91 15.47 -8.82
CA GLU A 409 11.44 16.44 -7.87
C GLU A 409 11.53 15.86 -6.46
N ARG A 410 12.55 16.28 -5.73
CA ARG A 410 12.73 15.89 -4.32
C ARG A 410 11.66 16.52 -3.46
N ILE A 411 11.15 15.75 -2.52
CA ILE A 411 10.22 16.25 -1.51
C ILE A 411 10.90 16.23 -0.16
N ASP A 412 10.95 17.39 0.48
CA ASP A 412 11.25 17.46 1.90
C ASP A 412 10.01 17.03 2.70
N ARG A 413 9.95 15.73 3.01
CA ARG A 413 8.81 15.11 3.70
C ARG A 413 8.65 15.64 5.13
N SER A 414 7.41 15.61 5.61
CA SER A 414 7.08 15.97 6.99
C SER A 414 7.75 15.07 8.03
N PHE A 415 7.78 15.55 9.26
CA PHE A 415 8.25 14.79 10.40
C PHE A 415 7.13 14.47 11.38
N ALA A 416 7.30 13.37 12.09
CA ALA A 416 6.58 13.07 13.32
C ALA A 416 7.56 12.66 14.43
N PRO A 417 7.20 12.85 15.72
CA PRO A 417 8.00 12.35 16.83
C PRO A 417 7.94 10.84 16.89
N GLY A 418 9.06 10.21 17.22
CA GLY A 418 9.18 8.79 17.50
C GLY A 418 10.07 8.52 18.70
N LEU A 419 10.11 7.27 19.13
CA LEU A 419 10.99 6.80 20.18
C LEU A 419 12.07 5.91 19.57
N LEU A 420 13.31 6.23 19.89
CA LEU A 420 14.47 5.37 19.60
C LEU A 420 15.28 5.21 20.88
N ASN A 421 15.41 3.97 21.38
CA ASN A 421 16.08 3.68 22.63
C ASN A 421 15.52 4.50 23.82
N ALA A 422 14.20 4.60 23.92
CA ALA A 422 13.46 5.40 24.91
C ALA A 422 13.70 6.92 24.87
N GLU A 423 14.36 7.43 23.83
CA GLU A 423 14.56 8.86 23.59
C GLU A 423 13.70 9.32 22.41
N PHE A 424 13.17 10.54 22.51
CA PHE A 424 12.41 11.12 21.41
C PHE A 424 13.32 11.57 20.27
N VAL A 425 12.92 11.21 19.05
CA VAL A 425 13.59 11.62 17.81
C VAL A 425 12.57 12.15 16.81
N LYS A 426 12.98 13.09 15.96
CA LYS A 426 12.18 13.49 14.80
C LYS A 426 12.49 12.55 13.64
N GLN A 427 11.46 11.95 13.07
CA GLN A 427 11.57 10.99 11.97
C GLN A 427 10.78 11.48 10.76
N GLN A 428 11.36 11.40 9.58
CA GLN A 428 10.61 11.61 8.33
C GLN A 428 9.60 10.51 8.14
N ILE A 429 8.41 10.88 7.65
CA ILE A 429 7.31 9.95 7.49
C ILE A 429 6.79 9.91 6.05
N THR A 430 6.30 8.76 5.67
CA THR A 430 5.41 8.52 4.54
C THR A 430 4.27 7.63 5.04
N ILE A 431 3.04 7.90 4.65
CA ILE A 431 1.89 7.16 5.14
C ILE A 431 1.30 6.37 3.99
N ARG A 432 1.29 5.03 4.12
CA ARG A 432 0.54 4.16 3.22
C ARG A 432 -0.88 4.07 3.69
N THR A 433 -1.80 4.49 2.82
CA THR A 433 -3.25 4.45 3.02
C THR A 433 -3.86 3.29 2.25
N PHE A 434 -5.00 2.79 2.70
CA PHE A 434 -5.69 1.65 2.09
C PHE A 434 -7.15 2.01 1.82
N HIS A 435 -7.63 1.64 0.62
CA HIS A 435 -8.98 1.98 0.15
C HIS A 435 -9.62 0.72 -0.43
N THR A 436 -10.91 0.56 -0.20
CA THR A 436 -11.71 -0.52 -0.80
C THR A 436 -12.91 0.05 -1.52
N ALA A 437 -13.27 -0.55 -2.63
CA ALA A 437 -14.49 -0.21 -3.34
C ALA A 437 -15.71 -0.42 -2.42
N CYS A 438 -16.76 0.38 -2.59
CA CYS A 438 -17.99 0.29 -1.81
C CYS A 438 -19.25 0.39 -2.66
N ASP A 439 -20.33 -0.27 -2.19
CA ASP A 439 -21.61 -0.43 -2.90
C ASP A 439 -22.56 0.75 -2.62
N HIS A 440 -22.19 1.97 -2.92
CA HIS A 440 -23.12 3.07 -2.82
C HIS A 440 -23.80 3.33 -4.17
N LYS A 441 -25.02 2.79 -4.35
CA LYS A 441 -25.83 2.99 -5.55
C LYS A 441 -26.25 4.46 -5.80
N THR A 442 -25.99 5.35 -4.87
CA THR A 442 -26.46 6.75 -4.87
C THR A 442 -25.36 7.77 -4.64
N ASP A 443 -24.12 7.36 -4.32
CA ASP A 443 -23.02 8.27 -4.02
C ASP A 443 -21.89 8.10 -5.02
N HIS A 444 -21.36 9.22 -5.52
CA HIS A 444 -20.25 9.23 -6.49
C HIS A 444 -18.90 8.79 -5.88
N ASN A 445 -18.84 8.48 -4.59
CA ASN A 445 -17.67 7.95 -3.89
C ASN A 445 -17.73 6.43 -3.85
N ASN A 446 -17.15 5.79 -4.86
CA ASN A 446 -17.12 4.33 -4.97
C ASN A 446 -16.04 3.68 -4.08
N TYR A 447 -15.36 4.43 -3.22
CA TYR A 447 -14.30 3.91 -2.35
C TYR A 447 -14.46 4.40 -0.91
N GLU A 448 -14.06 3.54 0.03
CA GLU A 448 -13.97 3.84 1.45
C GLU A 448 -12.50 3.71 1.90
N SER A 449 -11.99 4.75 2.56
CA SER A 449 -10.65 4.74 3.14
C SER A 449 -10.64 4.02 4.48
N MET A 450 -9.63 3.17 4.72
CA MET A 450 -9.38 2.61 6.04
C MET A 450 -9.14 3.76 7.03
N PRO A 451 -9.85 3.84 8.16
CA PRO A 451 -9.59 4.86 9.16
C PRO A 451 -8.31 4.54 9.96
N GLY A 452 -7.19 4.56 9.28
CA GLY A 452 -5.86 4.15 9.71
C GLY A 452 -4.93 3.98 8.53
N GLY A 453 -3.78 3.38 8.75
CA GLY A 453 -2.78 3.15 7.70
C GLY A 453 -1.49 2.63 8.28
N LEU A 454 -0.45 2.61 7.46
CA LEU A 454 0.90 2.24 7.82
C LEU A 454 1.82 3.45 7.67
N CYS A 455 2.24 4.06 8.79
CA CYS A 455 3.20 5.16 8.74
C CYS A 455 4.61 4.59 8.70
N LEU A 456 5.29 4.83 7.62
CA LEU A 456 6.62 4.34 7.29
C LEU A 456 7.65 5.37 7.75
N LEU A 457 8.70 4.91 8.45
CA LEU A 457 9.74 5.77 8.99
C LEU A 457 10.99 5.69 8.12
N ASP A 458 11.53 6.83 7.74
CA ASP A 458 12.80 6.91 7.05
C ASP A 458 13.89 7.36 8.02
N ASN A 459 14.84 6.47 8.26
CA ASN A 459 16.01 6.75 9.10
C ASN A 459 17.21 7.26 8.29
N ILE A 460 17.07 7.40 6.97
CA ILE A 460 18.17 7.81 6.08
C ILE A 460 17.99 9.27 5.68
N SER A 461 18.95 10.09 6.04
CA SER A 461 19.08 11.49 5.60
C SER A 461 19.44 11.56 4.11
N GLY A 462 18.52 11.27 3.24
CA GLY A 462 18.72 11.35 1.80
C GLY A 462 17.55 10.74 1.05
N GLY A 463 16.67 11.54 0.54
CA GLY A 463 15.66 11.44 -0.48
C GLY A 463 15.14 10.11 -1.03
N SER A 464 15.71 8.99 -0.62
CA SER A 464 15.29 7.65 -1.02
C SER A 464 13.96 7.29 -0.37
N ARG A 465 13.03 6.74 -1.15
CA ARG A 465 11.80 6.18 -0.60
C ARG A 465 12.10 4.97 0.26
N PRO A 466 11.41 4.83 1.40
CA PRO A 466 11.35 3.54 2.03
C PRO A 466 10.47 2.62 1.16
N ALA A 467 11.06 1.71 0.41
CA ALA A 467 10.31 0.56 -0.08
C ALA A 467 9.88 -0.28 1.12
N ILE A 468 8.66 -0.79 1.11
CA ILE A 468 8.14 -1.63 2.20
C ILE A 468 9.07 -2.83 2.47
N GLU A 469 9.76 -3.30 1.45
CA GLU A 469 10.77 -4.37 1.48
C GLU A 469 12.04 -4.03 2.27
N ARG A 470 12.32 -2.73 2.45
CA ARG A 470 13.50 -2.22 3.17
C ARG A 470 13.15 -1.62 4.53
N LEU A 471 11.86 -1.54 4.85
CA LEU A 471 11.40 -0.90 6.07
C LEU A 471 11.56 -1.84 7.24
N THR A 472 12.21 -1.31 8.24
CA THR A 472 12.34 -1.98 9.53
C THR A 472 11.54 -1.30 10.62
N SER A 473 11.10 -0.06 10.42
CA SER A 473 10.47 0.75 11.46
C SER A 473 9.22 1.47 10.94
N CYS A 474 8.15 1.42 11.71
CA CYS A 474 6.85 2.00 11.36
C CYS A 474 6.07 2.48 12.57
N LYS A 475 4.94 3.20 12.31
CA LYS A 475 3.95 3.59 13.31
C LYS A 475 2.56 3.12 12.90
N ASP A 476 1.71 2.86 13.90
CA ASP A 476 0.27 2.80 13.67
C ASP A 476 -0.29 4.21 13.40
N VAL A 477 -1.32 4.31 12.59
CA VAL A 477 -1.97 5.59 12.26
C VAL A 477 -3.32 5.66 12.96
N TRP A 478 -3.48 6.59 13.90
CA TRP A 478 -4.69 6.79 14.67
C TRP A 478 -5.51 7.96 14.17
N ILE A 479 -6.73 7.69 13.75
CA ILE A 479 -7.71 8.72 13.39
C ILE A 479 -8.58 8.98 14.60
N LEU A 480 -8.48 10.18 15.15
CA LEU A 480 -9.21 10.60 16.35
C LEU A 480 -10.66 10.93 15.97
N SER A 481 -11.62 10.52 16.79
CA SER A 481 -13.04 10.82 16.57
C SER A 481 -13.56 11.81 17.62
N ASN A 482 -14.38 12.73 17.17
CA ASN A 482 -15.13 13.63 18.05
C ASN A 482 -16.35 12.94 18.68
N GLU A 483 -16.79 11.83 18.10
CA GLU A 483 -17.96 11.05 18.54
C GLU A 483 -17.52 9.79 19.27
N GLU A 484 -18.45 9.21 20.03
CA GLU A 484 -18.23 7.94 20.71
C GLU A 484 -18.08 6.82 19.68
N VAL A 485 -16.98 6.06 19.76
CA VAL A 485 -16.68 4.97 18.83
C VAL A 485 -17.28 3.68 19.38
N ILE A 486 -18.27 3.12 18.67
CA ILE A 486 -18.88 1.84 19.01
C ILE A 486 -17.80 0.74 18.94
N GLU A 487 -17.75 -0.09 19.97
CA GLU A 487 -16.88 -1.28 20.00
C GLU A 487 -17.38 -2.27 18.96
N ASP A 488 -16.65 -2.36 17.85
CA ASP A 488 -16.94 -3.24 16.73
C ASP A 488 -15.78 -4.21 16.52
N THR A 489 -16.07 -5.48 16.40
CA THR A 489 -15.08 -6.56 16.24
C THR A 489 -15.50 -7.44 15.07
N LEU A 490 -14.52 -7.75 14.18
CA LEU A 490 -14.72 -8.76 13.13
C LEU A 490 -14.72 -10.19 13.67
N LEU A 491 -14.29 -10.39 14.92
CA LEU A 491 -14.34 -11.69 15.59
C LEU A 491 -15.78 -12.03 15.95
N ASN A 492 -16.66 -12.13 14.97
CA ASN A 492 -17.99 -12.68 15.16
C ASN A 492 -17.91 -14.19 15.36
N ALA A 493 -18.80 -14.71 16.17
CA ALA A 493 -19.01 -16.01 16.75
C ALA A 493 -18.61 -17.28 15.95
N HIS A 494 -18.29 -17.18 14.66
CA HIS A 494 -17.90 -18.33 13.86
C HIS A 494 -16.45 -18.81 14.04
N ILE A 495 -15.56 -17.95 14.56
CA ILE A 495 -14.15 -18.34 14.81
C ILE A 495 -14.01 -19.00 16.20
N CYS A 496 -14.93 -18.77 17.13
CA CYS A 496 -14.93 -19.44 18.44
C CYS A 496 -15.22 -20.95 18.36
N LEU A 497 -15.80 -21.46 17.26
CA LEU A 497 -16.12 -22.87 17.12
C LEU A 497 -14.94 -23.77 16.71
N LEU A 498 -13.81 -23.19 16.28
CA LEU A 498 -12.62 -23.97 15.92
C LEU A 498 -11.71 -24.31 17.12
N TYR A 499 -11.96 -23.72 18.29
CA TYR A 499 -11.17 -23.99 19.51
C TYR A 499 -11.90 -24.86 20.55
N THR A 500 -13.06 -25.41 20.25
CA THR A 500 -13.83 -26.30 21.14
C THR A 500 -13.95 -27.73 20.59
N SER A 501 -12.96 -28.23 19.85
CA SER A 501 -12.80 -29.67 19.71
C SER A 501 -12.19 -30.19 21.00
N PRO A 502 -12.85 -31.09 21.74
CA PRO A 502 -12.23 -31.77 22.87
C PRO A 502 -11.02 -32.56 22.35
N SER A 503 -9.90 -32.42 23.04
CA SER A 503 -8.73 -33.26 22.84
C SER A 503 -9.13 -34.74 22.94
N PRO A 504 -8.73 -35.62 22.03
CA PRO A 504 -8.95 -37.05 22.18
C PRO A 504 -7.92 -37.56 23.20
N ARG A 505 -8.24 -37.40 24.50
CA ARG A 505 -7.66 -38.13 25.60
C ARG A 505 -8.77 -38.26 26.65
N ASP A 506 -9.47 -39.35 26.50
CA ASP A 506 -9.85 -40.32 27.51
C ASP A 506 -10.47 -41.53 26.83
#